data_f6aec3e210b06d877156116a76d96cf2
#
_entry.id   f6aec3e210b06d877156116a76d96cf2
#
_cell.length_a   1.000
_cell.length_b   1.000
_cell.length_c   1.000
_cell.angle_alpha   90.00
_cell.angle_beta   90.00
_cell.angle_gamma   90.00
#
_symmetry.space_group_name_H-M   'P 1'
#
loop_
_entity.id
_entity.type
_entity.pdbx_description
1 polymer ?
#
loop_
_entity_poly.entity_id
_entity_poly.type
_entity_poly.pdbx_seq_one_letter_code
_entity_poly.pdbx_strand_id
1 'polypeptide(L)'
;PLHPETEHMFNDELIGKMKRGAYIVNTARGKICDKDAIARALESGQLSGYAGDVWFPQPAPNDHVWRSMPNHGMTPHTSGTSLSAQARYAAGVREILECFFDGSPIRDPYLIVQNGELAGMGAHSYSKGNATGGSEEAADYKK
;
A
#
# COMPACT_ATOMS: atom_id res chain seq x y z
N PRO A 1 1.11 -4.42 -3.00
CA PRO A 1 1.24 -4.64 -1.57
C PRO A 1 2.62 -4.21 -1.07
N LEU A 2 2.74 -3.92 0.24
CA LEU A 2 4.01 -3.66 0.90
C LEU A 2 4.58 -4.98 1.44
N HIS A 3 5.79 -5.31 1.04
CA HIS A 3 6.60 -6.39 1.58
C HIS A 3 8.10 -6.04 1.44
N PRO A 4 9.02 -6.84 2.01
CA PRO A 4 10.44 -6.49 2.00
C PRO A 4 10.99 -6.14 0.61
N GLU A 5 10.53 -6.82 -0.44
CA GLU A 5 11.00 -6.59 -1.81
C GLU A 5 10.45 -5.31 -2.46
N THR A 6 9.36 -4.73 -1.90
CA THR A 6 8.73 -3.51 -2.43
C THR A 6 8.94 -2.30 -1.54
N GLU A 7 9.47 -2.47 -0.33
CA GLU A 7 9.80 -1.36 0.56
C GLU A 7 10.92 -0.52 -0.08
N HIS A 8 10.70 0.79 -0.15
CA HIS A 8 11.58 1.76 -0.81
C HIS A 8 11.95 1.38 -2.26
N MET A 9 11.06 0.66 -2.95
CA MET A 9 11.27 0.31 -4.35
C MET A 9 11.44 1.55 -5.23
N PHE A 10 10.65 2.60 -4.99
CA PHE A 10 10.83 3.89 -5.65
C PHE A 10 11.83 4.75 -4.88
N ASN A 11 13.11 4.43 -5.06
CA ASN A 11 14.28 5.13 -4.55
C ASN A 11 14.93 5.99 -5.64
N ASP A 12 16.03 6.68 -5.31
CA ASP A 12 16.78 7.52 -6.26
C ASP A 12 17.21 6.76 -7.51
N GLU A 13 17.61 5.49 -7.37
CA GLU A 13 18.06 4.69 -8.49
C GLU A 13 16.93 4.40 -9.48
N LEU A 14 15.79 3.92 -9.00
CA LEU A 14 14.64 3.62 -9.86
C LEU A 14 14.04 4.89 -10.46
N ILE A 15 13.90 5.95 -9.66
CA ILE A 15 13.38 7.24 -10.11
C ILE A 15 14.31 7.85 -11.16
N GLY A 16 15.62 7.71 -10.99
CA GLY A 16 16.60 8.19 -11.98
C GLY A 16 16.53 7.49 -13.35
N LYS A 17 16.01 6.26 -13.38
CA LYS A 17 15.75 5.51 -14.63
C LYS A 17 14.44 5.89 -15.32
N MET A 18 13.56 6.61 -14.62
CA MET A 18 12.30 7.05 -15.20
C MET A 18 12.52 8.19 -16.20
N LYS A 19 11.57 8.33 -17.13
CA LYS A 19 11.58 9.48 -18.04
C LYS A 19 11.57 10.78 -17.23
N ARG A 20 12.47 11.71 -17.59
CA ARG A 20 12.45 13.04 -16.97
C ARG A 20 11.09 13.72 -17.16
N GLY A 21 10.56 14.28 -16.10
CA GLY A 21 9.24 14.89 -16.08
C GLY A 21 8.10 13.88 -15.89
N ALA A 22 8.38 12.64 -15.50
CA ALA A 22 7.36 11.64 -15.19
C ALA A 22 6.54 12.03 -13.96
N TYR A 23 5.39 11.37 -13.81
CA TYR A 23 4.53 11.48 -12.64
C TYR A 23 4.48 10.14 -11.91
N ILE A 24 4.36 10.18 -10.59
CA ILE A 24 4.10 9.01 -9.75
C ILE A 24 2.77 9.23 -9.04
N VAL A 25 1.92 8.18 -9.04
CA VAL A 25 0.70 8.12 -8.24
C VAL A 25 0.78 6.89 -7.34
N ASN A 26 0.78 7.10 -6.02
CA ASN A 26 0.85 6.02 -5.03
C ASN A 26 -0.44 5.92 -4.23
N THR A 27 -1.23 4.90 -4.52
CA THR A 27 -2.44 4.53 -3.77
C THR A 27 -2.29 3.18 -3.08
N ALA A 28 -1.07 2.68 -2.95
CA ALA A 28 -0.75 1.38 -2.38
C ALA A 28 -0.36 1.48 -0.90
N ARG A 29 0.92 1.80 -0.62
CA ARG A 29 1.46 2.04 0.74
C ARG A 29 2.56 3.09 0.69
N GLY A 30 2.67 3.93 1.73
CA GLY A 30 3.65 5.01 1.80
C GLY A 30 5.10 4.53 1.70
N LYS A 31 5.45 3.47 2.42
CA LYS A 31 6.80 2.88 2.44
C LYS A 31 7.29 2.32 1.08
N ILE A 32 6.44 2.14 0.09
CA ILE A 32 6.88 1.72 -1.25
C ILE A 32 7.75 2.79 -1.92
N CYS A 33 7.51 4.05 -1.57
CA CYS A 33 8.33 5.17 -2.02
C CYS A 33 9.27 5.61 -0.90
N ASP A 34 10.55 5.79 -1.22
CA ASP A 34 11.46 6.53 -0.36
C ASP A 34 11.02 8.00 -0.34
N LYS A 35 10.65 8.49 0.85
CA LYS A 35 10.05 9.82 1.00
C LYS A 35 10.99 10.96 0.58
N ASP A 36 12.26 10.80 0.88
CA ASP A 36 13.27 11.82 0.62
C ASP A 36 13.71 11.80 -0.85
N ALA A 37 13.76 10.60 -1.47
CA ALA A 37 14.02 10.46 -2.90
C ALA A 37 12.91 11.10 -3.75
N ILE A 38 11.63 10.94 -3.35
CA ILE A 38 10.50 11.61 -4.02
C ILE A 38 10.66 13.13 -3.93
N ALA A 39 10.95 13.67 -2.74
CA ALA A 39 11.11 15.11 -2.56
C ALA A 39 12.24 15.66 -3.43
N ARG A 40 13.43 15.03 -3.40
CA ARG A 40 14.57 15.42 -4.24
C ARG A 40 14.25 15.36 -5.74
N ALA A 41 13.52 14.33 -6.17
CA ALA A 41 13.16 14.18 -7.57
C ALA A 41 12.19 15.26 -8.06
N LEU A 42 11.29 15.73 -7.22
CA LEU A 42 10.40 16.85 -7.52
C LEU A 42 11.17 18.18 -7.55
N GLU A 43 12.06 18.41 -6.59
CA GLU A 43 12.91 19.61 -6.55
C GLU A 43 13.83 19.74 -7.76
N SER A 44 14.42 18.63 -8.23
CA SER A 44 15.29 18.58 -9.40
C SER A 44 14.56 18.60 -10.74
N GLY A 45 13.23 18.41 -10.74
CA GLY A 45 12.42 18.26 -11.94
C GLY A 45 12.66 16.94 -12.66
N GLN A 46 13.24 15.93 -12.00
CA GLN A 46 13.25 14.54 -12.48
C GLN A 46 11.82 14.00 -12.53
N LEU A 47 11.02 14.31 -11.50
CA LEU A 47 9.56 14.11 -11.51
C LEU A 47 8.87 15.47 -11.71
N SER A 48 7.82 15.49 -12.51
CA SER A 48 6.93 16.65 -12.67
C SER A 48 5.82 16.71 -11.61
N GLY A 49 5.50 15.60 -10.98
CA GLY A 49 4.52 15.57 -9.91
C GLY A 49 4.45 14.22 -9.19
N TYR A 50 3.98 14.29 -7.94
CA TYR A 50 3.66 13.14 -7.12
C TYR A 50 2.26 13.29 -6.54
N ALA A 51 1.43 12.27 -6.68
CA ALA A 51 0.14 12.21 -6.02
C ALA A 51 0.03 10.93 -5.18
N GLY A 52 -0.62 11.03 -4.03
CA GLY A 52 -0.76 9.88 -3.16
C GLY A 52 -1.89 10.01 -2.15
N ASP A 53 -2.36 8.85 -1.69
CA ASP A 53 -3.36 8.73 -0.63
C ASP A 53 -2.80 8.00 0.60
N VAL A 54 -1.51 7.70 0.59
CA VAL A 54 -0.85 6.89 1.62
C VAL A 54 0.41 7.56 2.12
N TRP A 55 0.63 7.49 3.44
CA TRP A 55 1.71 8.15 4.15
C TRP A 55 2.55 7.14 4.93
N PHE A 56 3.76 7.53 5.31
CA PHE A 56 4.54 6.81 6.30
C PHE A 56 5.52 7.78 7.02
N PRO A 57 5.44 7.87 8.38
CA PRO A 57 4.44 7.24 9.25
C PRO A 57 3.02 7.78 9.00
N GLN A 58 2.01 7.06 9.50
CA GLN A 58 0.62 7.48 9.44
C GLN A 58 0.01 7.39 10.84
N PRO A 59 -0.59 8.49 11.37
CA PRO A 59 -0.76 9.80 10.71
C PRO A 59 0.57 10.50 10.44
N ALA A 60 0.67 11.21 9.31
CA ALA A 60 1.88 11.93 8.95
C ALA A 60 2.13 13.10 9.89
N PRO A 61 3.33 13.24 10.49
CA PRO A 61 3.66 14.35 11.37
C PRO A 61 3.59 15.69 10.61
N ASN A 62 3.52 16.80 11.38
CA ASN A 62 3.35 18.13 10.77
C ASN A 62 4.54 18.57 9.90
N ASP A 63 5.73 18.07 10.21
CA ASP A 63 6.98 18.33 9.50
C ASP A 63 7.31 17.31 8.41
N HIS A 64 6.39 16.41 8.09
CA HIS A 64 6.60 15.42 7.04
C HIS A 64 6.92 16.10 5.70
N VAL A 65 8.02 15.68 5.06
CA VAL A 65 8.57 16.33 3.84
C VAL A 65 7.52 16.40 2.70
N TRP A 66 6.64 15.42 2.57
CA TRP A 66 5.59 15.43 1.55
C TRP A 66 4.50 16.49 1.77
N ARG A 67 4.48 17.18 2.93
CA ARG A 67 3.55 18.29 3.17
C ARG A 67 4.00 19.59 2.51
N SER A 68 5.30 19.71 2.22
CA SER A 68 5.94 20.94 1.69
C SER A 68 6.67 20.76 0.37
N MET A 69 6.83 19.53 -0.13
CA MET A 69 7.48 19.28 -1.41
C MET A 69 6.69 19.92 -2.58
N PRO A 70 7.35 20.40 -3.65
CA PRO A 70 6.67 21.02 -4.78
C PRO A 70 5.84 20.01 -5.58
N ASN A 71 4.85 20.49 -6.33
CA ASN A 71 4.10 19.73 -7.32
C ASN A 71 3.51 18.40 -6.78
N HIS A 72 2.97 18.42 -5.56
CA HIS A 72 2.34 17.25 -4.96
C HIS A 72 0.82 17.41 -4.82
N GLY A 73 0.12 16.26 -4.86
CA GLY A 73 -1.30 16.15 -4.54
C GLY A 73 -1.50 14.98 -3.56
N MET A 74 -1.51 15.28 -2.25
CA MET A 74 -1.67 14.27 -1.20
C MET A 74 -3.06 14.35 -0.57
N THR A 75 -3.69 13.19 -0.37
CA THR A 75 -4.93 13.04 0.38
C THR A 75 -4.69 12.21 1.66
N PRO A 76 -5.52 12.37 2.71
CA PRO A 76 -5.23 11.79 4.02
C PRO A 76 -5.66 10.32 4.17
N HIS A 77 -5.40 9.48 3.17
CA HIS A 77 -5.74 8.06 3.14
C HIS A 77 -7.26 7.82 3.19
N THR A 78 -7.98 8.42 2.25
CA THR A 78 -9.45 8.38 2.19
C THR A 78 -10.04 7.58 1.04
N SER A 79 -9.22 7.01 0.15
CA SER A 79 -9.68 6.27 -1.03
C SER A 79 -10.58 5.06 -0.69
N GLY A 80 -10.36 4.43 0.48
CA GLY A 80 -11.17 3.32 0.98
C GLY A 80 -12.43 3.74 1.76
N THR A 81 -12.70 5.03 1.94
CA THR A 81 -13.80 5.52 2.80
C THR A 81 -15.09 5.84 2.06
N SER A 82 -15.13 5.70 0.74
CA SER A 82 -16.36 5.89 -0.02
C SER A 82 -17.40 4.81 0.33
N LEU A 83 -18.69 5.15 0.30
CA LEU A 83 -19.78 4.20 0.55
C LEU A 83 -19.69 2.97 -0.37
N SER A 84 -19.33 3.17 -1.63
CA SER A 84 -19.16 2.07 -2.58
C SER A 84 -17.97 1.17 -2.26
N ALA A 85 -16.87 1.71 -1.72
CA ALA A 85 -15.74 0.90 -1.27
C ALA A 85 -16.12 0.07 -0.03
N GLN A 86 -16.78 0.68 0.96
CA GLN A 86 -17.24 0.00 2.16
C GLN A 86 -18.26 -1.10 1.84
N ALA A 87 -19.20 -0.83 0.92
CA ALA A 87 -20.14 -1.84 0.46
C ALA A 87 -19.44 -3.06 -0.17
N ARG A 88 -18.36 -2.84 -0.96
CA ARG A 88 -17.57 -3.93 -1.53
C ARG A 88 -16.81 -4.74 -0.47
N TYR A 89 -16.23 -4.07 0.54
CA TYR A 89 -15.59 -4.78 1.65
C TYR A 89 -16.59 -5.65 2.42
N ALA A 90 -17.75 -5.08 2.77
CA ALA A 90 -18.80 -5.81 3.46
C ALA A 90 -19.32 -7.02 2.63
N ALA A 91 -19.52 -6.83 1.33
CA ALA A 91 -19.94 -7.91 0.43
C ALA A 91 -18.91 -9.03 0.34
N GLY A 92 -17.62 -8.69 0.26
CA GLY A 92 -16.54 -9.70 0.25
C GLY A 92 -16.45 -10.49 1.55
N VAL A 93 -16.55 -9.82 2.69
CA VAL A 93 -16.59 -10.51 4.01
C VAL A 93 -17.80 -11.42 4.12
N ARG A 94 -18.99 -10.95 3.71
CA ARG A 94 -20.21 -11.74 3.73
C ARG A 94 -20.08 -12.98 2.86
N GLU A 95 -19.56 -12.86 1.63
CA GLU A 95 -19.34 -13.97 0.73
C GLU A 95 -18.41 -15.04 1.35
N ILE A 96 -17.31 -14.62 1.97
CA ILE A 96 -16.39 -15.56 2.66
C ILE A 96 -17.11 -16.31 3.77
N LEU A 97 -17.93 -15.64 4.58
CA LEU A 97 -18.69 -16.26 5.66
C LEU A 97 -19.75 -17.22 5.12
N GLU A 98 -20.49 -16.83 4.09
CA GLU A 98 -21.48 -17.71 3.43
C GLU A 98 -20.78 -18.98 2.93
N CYS A 99 -19.67 -18.85 2.18
CA CYS A 99 -18.90 -20.02 1.72
C CYS A 99 -18.43 -20.91 2.88
N PHE A 100 -17.97 -20.32 3.98
CA PHE A 100 -17.50 -21.06 5.15
C PHE A 100 -18.62 -21.89 5.79
N PHE A 101 -19.80 -21.31 5.98
CA PHE A 101 -20.93 -22.00 6.61
C PHE A 101 -21.61 -23.01 5.69
N ASP A 102 -21.65 -22.74 4.40
CA ASP A 102 -22.25 -23.62 3.40
C ASP A 102 -21.30 -24.75 2.95
N GLY A 103 -20.03 -24.71 3.35
CA GLY A 103 -19.01 -25.64 2.89
C GLY A 103 -18.62 -25.43 1.42
N SER A 104 -18.96 -24.30 0.83
CA SER A 104 -18.62 -23.94 -0.56
C SER A 104 -17.17 -23.48 -0.66
N PRO A 105 -16.50 -23.63 -1.81
CA PRO A 105 -15.14 -23.16 -1.98
C PRO A 105 -15.08 -21.62 -1.93
N ILE A 106 -14.14 -21.08 -1.14
CA ILE A 106 -13.83 -19.64 -1.13
C ILE A 106 -13.11 -19.29 -2.43
N ARG A 107 -13.47 -18.17 -3.05
CA ARG A 107 -12.83 -17.73 -4.30
C ARG A 107 -11.34 -17.49 -4.13
N ASP A 108 -10.58 -17.91 -5.12
CA ASP A 108 -9.12 -17.83 -5.16
C ASP A 108 -8.52 -16.45 -4.79
N PRO A 109 -9.08 -15.30 -5.21
CA PRO A 109 -8.58 -13.97 -4.79
C PRO A 109 -8.64 -13.69 -3.29
N TYR A 110 -9.47 -14.41 -2.53
CA TYR A 110 -9.60 -14.27 -1.08
C TYR A 110 -8.74 -15.26 -0.30
N LEU A 111 -8.19 -16.28 -0.98
CA LEU A 111 -7.35 -17.28 -0.34
C LEU A 111 -5.93 -16.75 -0.12
N ILE A 112 -5.45 -16.86 1.10
CA ILE A 112 -4.05 -16.58 1.47
C ILE A 112 -3.43 -17.84 2.06
N VAL A 113 -4.16 -18.51 2.93
CA VAL A 113 -3.74 -19.79 3.55
C VAL A 113 -4.87 -20.80 3.46
N GLN A 114 -4.55 -22.02 3.05
CA GLN A 114 -5.45 -23.16 3.05
C GLN A 114 -4.70 -24.40 3.56
N ASN A 115 -5.28 -25.10 4.54
CA ASN A 115 -4.66 -26.27 5.16
C ASN A 115 -3.24 -26.01 5.72
N GLY A 116 -2.99 -24.80 6.21
CA GLY A 116 -1.69 -24.41 6.77
C GLY A 116 -0.62 -24.00 5.74
N GLU A 117 -0.95 -24.01 4.44
CA GLU A 117 -0.04 -23.58 3.38
C GLU A 117 -0.57 -22.36 2.63
N LEU A 118 0.36 -21.57 2.07
CA LEU A 118 -0.01 -20.43 1.21
C LEU A 118 -0.77 -20.94 -0.02
N ALA A 119 -1.91 -20.33 -0.29
CA ALA A 119 -2.81 -20.71 -1.37
C ALA A 119 -3.50 -19.48 -1.98
N GLY A 120 -4.01 -19.66 -3.21
CA GLY A 120 -4.74 -18.62 -3.92
C GLY A 120 -3.89 -17.51 -4.49
N MET A 121 -4.52 -16.62 -5.25
CA MET A 121 -3.84 -15.46 -5.86
C MET A 121 -3.32 -14.45 -4.83
N GLY A 122 -3.95 -14.36 -3.66
CA GLY A 122 -3.51 -13.50 -2.56
C GLY A 122 -2.19 -13.95 -1.92
N ALA A 123 -1.86 -15.23 -2.02
CA ALA A 123 -0.69 -15.83 -1.37
C ALA A 123 0.66 -15.34 -1.92
N HIS A 124 0.72 -14.89 -3.18
CA HIS A 124 1.97 -14.39 -3.78
C HIS A 124 2.56 -13.16 -3.05
N SER A 125 1.74 -12.45 -2.29
CA SER A 125 2.15 -11.31 -1.49
C SER A 125 2.80 -11.68 -0.15
N TYR A 126 2.84 -12.97 0.19
CA TYR A 126 3.34 -13.49 1.46
C TYR A 126 4.46 -14.50 1.23
N SER A 127 5.66 -14.25 1.76
CA SER A 127 6.73 -15.25 1.77
C SER A 127 6.53 -16.21 2.94
N LYS A 128 7.01 -17.46 2.81
CA LYS A 128 6.90 -18.50 3.86
C LYS A 128 7.46 -18.08 5.25
N GLY A 129 8.23 -16.99 5.32
CA GLY A 129 8.78 -16.47 6.59
C GLY A 129 7.93 -15.39 7.26
N ASN A 130 6.94 -14.81 6.59
CA ASN A 130 6.17 -13.65 7.08
C ASN A 130 4.71 -13.96 7.45
N ALA A 131 4.29 -15.22 7.41
CA ALA A 131 2.90 -15.60 7.75
C ALA A 131 2.54 -15.35 9.24
N THR A 132 3.50 -14.97 10.08
CA THR A 132 3.30 -14.65 11.51
C THR A 132 3.43 -13.16 11.83
N GLY A 133 3.72 -12.31 10.85
CA GLY A 133 3.90 -10.88 11.03
C GLY A 133 2.59 -10.13 10.81
N GLY A 134 1.87 -9.84 11.88
CA GLY A 134 1.04 -8.64 11.88
C GLY A 134 1.96 -7.48 11.53
N SER A 135 1.57 -6.66 10.54
CA SER A 135 2.38 -5.54 10.06
C SER A 135 2.85 -4.68 11.22
N GLU A 136 4.11 -4.24 11.24
CA GLU A 136 4.63 -3.24 12.19
C GLU A 136 3.74 -1.98 12.25
N GLU A 137 2.98 -1.70 11.18
CA GLU A 137 1.93 -0.68 11.18
C GLU A 137 0.91 -0.86 12.32
N ALA A 138 0.59 -2.09 12.71
CA ALA A 138 -0.35 -2.34 13.81
C ALA A 138 0.27 -2.08 15.21
N ALA A 139 1.58 -2.06 15.32
CA ALA A 139 2.27 -1.82 16.60
C ALA A 139 2.38 -0.31 16.91
N ASP A 140 2.45 0.56 15.91
CA ASP A 140 2.55 2.02 16.11
C ASP A 140 1.22 2.68 16.53
N TYR A 141 0.09 2.00 16.34
CA TYR A 141 -1.23 2.50 16.79
C TYR A 141 -1.51 2.29 18.28
N LYS A 142 -0.59 1.67 19.04
CA LYS A 142 -0.77 1.35 20.47
C LYS A 142 0.04 2.25 21.42
N LYS A 143 0.57 3.36 20.96
CA LYS A 143 1.24 4.35 21.83
C LYS A 143 0.50 5.68 21.88
#